data_0b884df93e94b5108caab02fc6de0769
#
_entry.id   0b884df93e94b5108caab02fc6de0769
#
_cell.length_a   1.000
_cell.length_b   1.000
_cell.length_c   1.000
_cell.angle_alpha   90.00
_cell.angle_beta   90.00
_cell.angle_gamma   90.00
#
_symmetry.space_group_name_H-M   'P 1'
#
loop_
_entity.id
_entity.type
_entity.pdbx_description
1 polymer ?
#
loop_
_entity_poly.entity_id
_entity_poly.type
_entity_poly.pdbx_seq_one_letter_code
_entity_poly.pdbx_strand_id
1 'polypeptide(L)'
;MAISSDAEFYVVIGKAVSKAIDEVIERIFVEMQQEIEREVYSAGSSGDYDRTNMLTEAWKHEARGLFGDIEFQPSMLPANPSAFQHDSPYGWDVRGIIFDILEGGYRAYNAKTGKFIAPRPWWDNFLAKVDSKIDKWVRAALRRQGLVVI
;
A
#
# COMPACT_ATOMS: atom_id res chain seq x y z
N MET A 1 -11.17 -9.98 35.51
CA MET A 1 -10.84 -8.64 36.09
C MET A 1 -12.15 -7.85 36.15
N ALA A 2 -12.60 -7.46 37.34
CA ALA A 2 -13.82 -6.66 37.47
C ALA A 2 -13.48 -5.20 37.17
N ILE A 3 -14.22 -4.56 36.25
CA ILE A 3 -14.09 -3.15 35.94
C ILE A 3 -14.85 -2.38 37.02
N SER A 4 -14.15 -1.52 37.75
CA SER A 4 -14.69 -0.86 38.95
C SER A 4 -15.15 0.59 38.68
N SER A 5 -14.83 1.17 37.52
CA SER A 5 -15.23 2.52 37.16
C SER A 5 -15.38 2.70 35.64
N ASP A 6 -16.14 3.71 35.23
CA ASP A 6 -16.28 4.08 33.81
C ASP A 6 -14.92 4.40 33.19
N ALA A 7 -14.03 5.04 33.93
CA ALA A 7 -12.68 5.38 33.46
C ALA A 7 -11.86 4.13 33.14
N GLU A 8 -11.90 3.12 33.99
CA GLU A 8 -11.22 1.82 33.74
C GLU A 8 -11.84 1.12 32.54
N PHE A 9 -13.16 1.18 32.39
CA PHE A 9 -13.87 0.63 31.24
C PHE A 9 -13.38 1.24 29.94
N TYR A 10 -13.33 2.58 29.82
CA TYR A 10 -12.87 3.28 28.63
C TYR A 10 -11.40 2.97 28.31
N VAL A 11 -10.55 2.84 29.31
CA VAL A 11 -9.13 2.45 29.11
C VAL A 11 -9.01 1.03 28.55
N VAL A 12 -9.77 0.08 29.08
CA VAL A 12 -9.75 -1.32 28.63
C VAL A 12 -10.26 -1.45 27.19
N ILE A 13 -11.41 -0.82 26.89
CA ILE A 13 -11.98 -0.82 25.54
C ILE A 13 -11.05 -0.11 24.57
N GLY A 14 -10.52 1.06 24.93
CA GLY A 14 -9.59 1.81 24.08
C GLY A 14 -8.35 0.98 23.70
N LYS A 15 -7.77 0.26 24.63
CA LYS A 15 -6.65 -0.66 24.36
C LYS A 15 -7.04 -1.82 23.44
N ALA A 16 -8.21 -2.40 23.65
CA ALA A 16 -8.71 -3.49 22.82
C ALA A 16 -8.97 -3.03 21.38
N VAL A 17 -9.59 -1.87 21.23
CA VAL A 17 -9.84 -1.27 19.90
C VAL A 17 -8.54 -0.90 19.22
N SER A 18 -7.58 -0.27 19.93
CA SER A 18 -6.27 0.06 19.35
C SER A 18 -5.55 -1.18 18.80
N LYS A 19 -5.53 -2.29 19.57
CA LYS A 19 -4.95 -3.54 19.07
C LYS A 19 -5.69 -4.13 17.87
N ALA A 20 -7.01 -3.98 17.83
CA ALA A 20 -7.78 -4.43 16.67
C ALA A 20 -7.45 -3.60 15.43
N ILE A 21 -7.23 -2.29 15.59
CA ILE A 21 -6.80 -1.41 14.49
C ILE A 21 -5.41 -1.78 14.01
N ASP A 22 -4.44 -1.98 14.91
CA ASP A 22 -3.10 -2.46 14.57
C ASP A 22 -3.17 -3.70 13.67
N GLU A 23 -3.96 -4.68 14.07
CA GLU A 23 -4.13 -5.92 13.34
C GLU A 23 -4.77 -5.73 11.95
N VAL A 24 -5.74 -4.83 11.84
CA VAL A 24 -6.40 -4.52 10.57
C VAL A 24 -5.46 -3.79 9.63
N ILE A 25 -4.72 -2.80 10.12
CA ILE A 25 -3.74 -2.06 9.32
C ILE A 25 -2.63 -2.97 8.81
N GLU A 26 -2.08 -3.83 9.65
CA GLU A 26 -1.10 -4.84 9.23
C GLU A 26 -1.65 -5.72 8.11
N ARG A 27 -2.90 -6.14 8.23
CA ARG A 27 -3.55 -6.97 7.22
C ARG A 27 -3.78 -6.23 5.91
N ILE A 28 -4.19 -4.96 5.95
CA ILE A 28 -4.34 -4.11 4.77
C ILE A 28 -2.98 -3.94 4.09
N PHE A 29 -1.92 -3.71 4.86
CA PHE A 29 -0.56 -3.57 4.36
C PHE A 29 -0.08 -4.83 3.62
N VAL A 30 -0.30 -6.00 4.21
CA VAL A 30 0.04 -7.29 3.57
C VAL A 30 -0.76 -7.51 2.26
N GLU A 31 -2.06 -7.18 2.25
CA GLU A 31 -2.89 -7.26 1.04
C GLU A 31 -2.37 -6.32 -0.06
N MET A 32 -1.91 -5.12 0.32
CA MET A 32 -1.31 -4.16 -0.60
C MET A 32 -0.01 -4.69 -1.21
N GLN A 33 0.89 -5.25 -0.41
CA GLN A 33 2.13 -5.85 -0.90
C GLN A 33 1.86 -6.99 -1.89
N GLN A 34 0.87 -7.83 -1.58
CA GLN A 34 0.46 -8.93 -2.47
C GLN A 34 -0.12 -8.40 -3.79
N GLU A 35 -0.87 -7.29 -3.76
CA GLU A 35 -1.41 -6.68 -4.95
C GLU A 35 -0.31 -6.08 -5.84
N ILE A 36 0.66 -5.39 -5.24
CA ILE A 36 1.83 -4.88 -5.96
C ILE A 36 2.60 -6.05 -6.61
N GLU A 37 2.83 -7.12 -5.88
CA GLU A 37 3.52 -8.31 -6.41
C GLU A 37 2.76 -8.90 -7.59
N ARG A 38 1.45 -9.05 -7.47
CA ARG A 38 0.61 -9.66 -8.49
C ARG A 38 0.48 -8.79 -9.73
N GLU A 39 0.18 -7.51 -9.59
CA GLU A 39 -0.17 -6.63 -10.71
C GLU A 39 1.05 -5.91 -11.29
N VAL A 40 2.02 -5.57 -10.44
CA VAL A 40 3.19 -4.81 -10.89
C VAL A 40 4.35 -5.73 -11.25
N TYR A 41 4.67 -6.69 -10.39
CA TYR A 41 5.87 -7.49 -10.57
C TYR A 41 5.66 -8.78 -11.38
N SER A 42 4.55 -9.47 -11.21
CA SER A 42 4.30 -10.71 -11.95
C SER A 42 3.93 -10.49 -13.43
N ALA A 43 3.47 -9.30 -13.79
CA ALA A 43 3.05 -8.95 -15.16
C ALA A 43 4.17 -9.00 -16.23
N GLY A 44 5.31 -9.60 -15.93
CA GLY A 44 6.44 -9.77 -16.83
C GLY A 44 7.33 -8.52 -16.97
N SER A 45 8.63 -8.65 -17.17
CA SER A 45 9.49 -7.56 -17.56
C SER A 45 9.39 -7.38 -19.08
N SER A 46 9.19 -6.15 -19.57
CA SER A 46 9.75 -5.80 -20.87
C SER A 46 11.25 -5.85 -20.66
N GLY A 47 11.99 -6.70 -21.34
CA GLY A 47 13.42 -7.07 -21.07
C GLY A 47 14.46 -5.96 -20.89
N ASP A 48 14.03 -4.71 -20.84
CA ASP A 48 14.83 -3.50 -20.73
C ASP A 48 14.79 -2.81 -19.35
N TYR A 49 14.07 -3.38 -18.37
CA TYR A 49 13.90 -2.74 -17.07
C TYR A 49 14.26 -3.68 -15.92
N ASP A 50 15.37 -3.39 -15.24
CA ASP A 50 15.73 -4.05 -14.00
C ASP A 50 14.77 -3.59 -12.88
N ARG A 51 13.93 -4.50 -12.44
CA ARG A 51 12.98 -4.24 -11.35
C ARG A 51 13.72 -4.24 -10.03
N THR A 52 13.65 -3.14 -9.33
CA THR A 52 14.28 -3.03 -8.01
C THR A 52 13.44 -3.68 -6.90
N ASN A 53 12.18 -4.05 -7.19
CA ASN A 53 11.18 -4.51 -6.20
C ASN A 53 10.95 -3.54 -5.03
N MET A 54 11.48 -2.33 -5.13
CA MET A 54 11.45 -1.36 -4.03
C MET A 54 10.07 -0.73 -3.81
N LEU A 55 9.12 -0.85 -4.77
CA LEU A 55 7.77 -0.32 -4.58
C LEU A 55 7.06 -0.99 -3.40
N THR A 56 7.30 -2.28 -3.15
CA THR A 56 6.74 -3.01 -2.01
C THR A 56 7.30 -2.51 -0.68
N GLU A 57 8.55 -2.03 -0.68
CA GLU A 57 9.26 -1.54 0.50
C GLU A 57 9.05 -0.04 0.73
N ALA A 58 8.55 0.69 -0.29
CA ALA A 58 8.38 2.13 -0.25
C ALA A 58 7.12 2.58 0.51
N TRP A 59 6.63 1.79 1.44
CA TRP A 59 5.44 2.06 2.21
C TRP A 59 5.70 1.93 3.70
N LYS A 60 5.09 2.82 4.46
CA LYS A 60 5.06 2.76 5.91
C LYS A 60 3.61 2.62 6.38
N HIS A 61 3.39 1.83 7.39
CA HIS A 61 2.09 1.73 8.04
C HIS A 61 2.24 2.00 9.53
N GLU A 62 1.23 2.59 10.12
CA GLU A 62 1.22 2.91 11.53
C GLU A 62 -0.23 2.94 12.05
N ALA A 63 -0.44 2.44 13.27
CA ALA A 63 -1.69 2.64 13.98
C ALA A 63 -1.44 3.47 15.23
N ARG A 64 -2.29 4.47 15.46
CA ARG A 64 -2.23 5.39 16.59
C ARG A 64 -3.60 5.50 17.25
N GLY A 65 -3.77 4.83 18.39
CA GLY A 65 -5.02 4.85 19.11
C GLY A 65 -6.19 4.27 18.31
N LEU A 66 -7.08 5.11 17.82
CA LEU A 66 -8.26 4.72 17.05
C LEU A 66 -8.10 4.92 15.53
N PHE A 67 -6.92 5.29 15.08
CA PHE A 67 -6.61 5.56 13.67
C PHE A 67 -5.48 4.68 13.19
N GLY A 68 -5.51 4.37 11.90
CA GLY A 68 -4.42 3.72 11.22
C GLY A 68 -4.24 4.32 9.83
N ASP A 69 -3.01 4.42 9.40
CA ASP A 69 -2.63 4.95 8.10
C ASP A 69 -1.58 4.09 7.41
N ILE A 70 -1.59 4.14 6.10
CA ILE A 70 -0.56 3.56 5.24
C ILE A 70 -0.10 4.68 4.32
N GLU A 71 1.19 4.99 4.38
CA GLU A 71 1.78 6.12 3.69
C GLU A 71 2.84 5.66 2.69
N PHE A 72 2.76 6.19 1.49
CA PHE A 72 3.79 6.01 0.48
C PHE A 72 5.01 6.89 0.79
N GLN A 73 6.19 6.30 0.76
CA GLN A 73 7.48 6.95 1.03
C GLN A 73 8.31 7.05 -0.27
N PRO A 74 8.09 8.09 -1.10
CA PRO A 74 8.79 8.21 -2.38
C PRO A 74 10.32 8.21 -2.25
N SER A 75 10.83 8.70 -1.12
CA SER A 75 12.27 8.75 -0.82
C SER A 75 12.93 7.37 -0.73
N MET A 76 12.15 6.32 -0.52
CA MET A 76 12.63 4.93 -0.50
C MET A 76 12.88 4.39 -1.91
N LEU A 77 12.35 5.04 -2.94
CA LEU A 77 12.58 4.67 -4.33
C LEU A 77 13.86 5.32 -4.87
N PRO A 78 14.59 4.68 -5.80
CA PRO A 78 15.70 5.32 -6.48
C PRO A 78 15.20 6.53 -7.29
N ALA A 79 15.94 7.64 -7.21
CA ALA A 79 15.55 8.91 -7.83
C ALA A 79 15.43 8.82 -9.36
N ASN A 80 16.28 7.99 -9.99
CA ASN A 80 16.31 7.78 -11.43
C ASN A 80 16.55 6.30 -11.74
N PRO A 81 15.50 5.49 -11.88
CA PRO A 81 15.66 4.17 -12.46
C PRO A 81 16.30 4.29 -13.86
N SER A 82 17.27 3.45 -14.16
CA SER A 82 18.04 3.50 -15.40
C SER A 82 17.19 3.53 -16.68
N ALA A 83 16.00 2.99 -16.64
CA ALA A 83 15.04 3.00 -17.74
C ALA A 83 14.55 4.40 -18.14
N PHE A 84 14.58 5.36 -17.21
CA PHE A 84 14.11 6.73 -17.44
C PHE A 84 15.26 7.73 -17.65
N GLN A 85 16.49 7.37 -17.32
CA GLN A 85 17.67 8.25 -17.49
C GLN A 85 17.95 8.62 -18.94
N HIS A 86 17.61 7.73 -19.87
CA HIS A 86 17.91 7.93 -21.28
C HIS A 86 16.85 8.73 -22.05
N ASP A 87 15.64 8.81 -21.51
CA ASP A 87 14.49 9.41 -22.21
C ASP A 87 14.12 10.81 -21.70
N SER A 88 14.71 11.24 -20.59
CA SER A 88 14.49 12.58 -20.05
C SER A 88 15.77 13.43 -20.11
N PRO A 89 15.87 14.40 -21.01
CA PRO A 89 16.95 15.37 -21.02
C PRO A 89 16.93 16.29 -19.80
N TYR A 90 15.91 16.23 -18.98
CA TYR A 90 15.67 17.12 -17.82
C TYR A 90 15.84 16.43 -16.46
N GLY A 91 16.28 15.15 -16.43
CA GLY A 91 16.51 14.46 -15.16
C GLY A 91 15.27 14.37 -14.27
N TRP A 92 14.13 13.99 -14.82
CA TRP A 92 12.88 13.93 -14.07
C TRP A 92 12.96 12.91 -12.94
N ASP A 93 12.58 13.37 -11.76
CA ASP A 93 12.38 12.51 -10.60
C ASP A 93 11.01 11.82 -10.71
N VAL A 94 11.05 10.53 -11.10
CA VAL A 94 9.82 9.75 -11.31
C VAL A 94 9.14 9.33 -10.00
N ARG A 95 9.78 9.53 -8.85
CA ARG A 95 9.23 9.10 -7.55
C ARG A 95 7.87 9.69 -7.26
N GLY A 96 7.65 10.95 -7.65
CA GLY A 96 6.38 11.65 -7.44
C GLY A 96 5.26 11.25 -8.40
N ILE A 97 5.57 10.59 -9.51
CA ILE A 97 4.61 10.23 -10.56
C ILE A 97 4.51 8.73 -10.82
N ILE A 98 5.14 7.92 -9.95
CA ILE A 98 5.18 6.46 -10.15
C ILE A 98 3.78 5.83 -10.18
N PHE A 99 2.83 6.36 -9.41
CA PHE A 99 1.46 5.91 -9.42
C PHE A 99 0.79 6.17 -10.76
N ASP A 100 0.91 7.39 -11.28
CA ASP A 100 0.31 7.77 -12.56
C ASP A 100 0.88 6.92 -13.69
N ILE A 101 2.20 6.62 -13.64
CA ILE A 101 2.86 5.74 -14.61
C ILE A 101 2.33 4.32 -14.52
N LEU A 102 2.12 3.79 -13.31
CA LEU A 102 1.63 2.43 -13.14
C LEU A 102 0.15 2.31 -13.49
N GLU A 103 -0.69 3.23 -13.03
CA GLU A 103 -2.13 3.20 -13.29
C GLU A 103 -2.45 3.51 -14.75
N GLY A 104 -1.86 4.58 -15.29
CA GLY A 104 -2.17 5.08 -16.65
C GLY A 104 -1.29 4.47 -17.75
N GLY A 105 -0.23 3.78 -17.38
CA GLY A 105 0.81 3.36 -18.32
C GLY A 105 1.71 4.52 -18.75
N TYR A 106 2.79 4.19 -19.43
CA TYR A 106 3.75 5.17 -19.94
C TYR A 106 4.23 4.78 -21.34
N ARG A 107 4.24 5.74 -22.23
CA ARG A 107 4.84 5.59 -23.55
C ARG A 107 6.01 6.56 -23.68
N ALA A 108 7.23 6.05 -23.76
CA ALA A 108 8.39 6.87 -24.03
C ALA A 108 8.22 7.60 -25.38
N TYR A 109 8.50 8.90 -25.38
CA TYR A 109 8.36 9.74 -26.60
C TYR A 109 9.36 9.36 -27.69
N ASN A 110 10.37 8.57 -27.37
CA ASN A 110 11.36 8.15 -28.36
C ASN A 110 10.83 6.98 -29.21
N ALA A 111 10.33 7.34 -30.40
CA ALA A 111 9.77 6.39 -31.37
C ALA A 111 10.75 5.28 -31.81
N LYS A 112 12.04 5.40 -31.54
CA LYS A 112 13.04 4.39 -31.92
C LYS A 112 13.18 3.25 -30.92
N THR A 113 12.88 3.48 -29.65
CA THR A 113 13.00 2.44 -28.61
C THR A 113 11.69 1.79 -28.24
N GLY A 114 10.55 2.41 -28.58
CA GLY A 114 9.22 1.83 -28.44
C GLY A 114 8.88 1.37 -27.01
N LYS A 115 9.55 1.89 -26.00
CA LYS A 115 9.31 1.49 -24.62
C LYS A 115 7.89 1.86 -24.20
N PHE A 116 7.11 0.87 -23.88
CA PHE A 116 5.74 1.02 -23.41
C PHE A 116 5.56 0.27 -22.09
N ILE A 117 5.09 0.98 -21.08
CA ILE A 117 4.61 0.37 -19.84
C ILE A 117 3.10 0.33 -19.93
N ALA A 118 2.54 -0.87 -20.01
CA ALA A 118 1.10 -1.04 -20.01
C ALA A 118 0.50 -0.57 -18.68
N PRO A 119 -0.72 -0.01 -18.69
CA PRO A 119 -1.45 0.30 -17.46
C PRO A 119 -1.53 -0.92 -16.54
N ARG A 120 -1.37 -0.67 -15.27
CA ARG A 120 -1.45 -1.68 -14.20
C ARG A 120 -2.26 -1.10 -13.05
N PRO A 121 -3.58 -1.19 -13.07
CA PRO A 121 -4.47 -0.55 -12.10
C PRO A 121 -4.45 -1.30 -10.75
N TRP A 122 -3.26 -1.47 -10.19
CA TRP A 122 -3.05 -2.19 -8.94
C TRP A 122 -3.66 -1.48 -7.74
N TRP A 123 -3.64 -0.14 -7.75
CA TRP A 123 -4.17 0.66 -6.65
C TRP A 123 -5.69 0.58 -6.57
N ASP A 124 -6.36 0.78 -7.70
CA ASP A 124 -7.82 0.66 -7.78
C ASP A 124 -8.28 -0.76 -7.41
N ASN A 125 -7.57 -1.78 -7.90
CA ASN A 125 -7.84 -3.19 -7.57
C ASN A 125 -7.63 -3.47 -6.08
N PHE A 126 -6.57 -2.92 -5.48
CA PHE A 126 -6.30 -3.00 -4.05
C PHE A 126 -7.42 -2.35 -3.23
N LEU A 127 -7.80 -1.10 -3.56
CA LEU A 127 -8.86 -0.37 -2.85
C LEU A 127 -10.19 -1.13 -2.89
N ALA A 128 -10.60 -1.61 -4.06
CA ALA A 128 -11.84 -2.40 -4.21
C ALA A 128 -11.81 -3.67 -3.36
N LYS A 129 -10.65 -4.31 -3.25
CA LYS A 129 -10.46 -5.51 -2.45
C LYS A 129 -10.56 -5.24 -0.95
N VAL A 130 -9.90 -4.17 -0.49
CA VAL A 130 -9.96 -3.73 0.91
C VAL A 130 -11.39 -3.36 1.27
N ASP A 131 -12.05 -2.53 0.47
CA ASP A 131 -13.43 -2.08 0.69
C ASP A 131 -14.39 -3.26 0.86
N SER A 132 -14.25 -4.29 0.03
CA SER A 132 -15.07 -5.50 0.10
C SER A 132 -14.86 -6.35 1.35
N LYS A 133 -13.74 -6.20 2.06
CA LYS A 133 -13.31 -7.09 3.16
C LYS A 133 -13.18 -6.39 4.52
N ILE A 134 -13.04 -5.06 4.54
CA ILE A 134 -12.64 -4.31 5.73
C ILE A 134 -13.59 -4.50 6.90
N ASP A 135 -14.90 -4.48 6.68
CA ASP A 135 -15.89 -4.71 7.74
C ASP A 135 -15.69 -6.07 8.41
N LYS A 136 -15.49 -7.10 7.61
CA LYS A 136 -15.22 -8.46 8.11
C LYS A 136 -13.92 -8.52 8.92
N TRP A 137 -12.87 -7.84 8.48
CA TRP A 137 -11.59 -7.82 9.19
C TRP A 137 -11.68 -7.08 10.51
N VAL A 138 -12.33 -5.92 10.53
CA VAL A 138 -12.56 -5.13 11.75
C VAL A 138 -13.37 -5.93 12.76
N ARG A 139 -14.50 -6.51 12.37
CA ARG A 139 -15.32 -7.34 13.26
C ARG A 139 -14.55 -8.53 13.81
N ALA A 140 -13.75 -9.19 12.98
CA ALA A 140 -12.94 -10.33 13.41
C ALA A 140 -11.83 -9.90 14.38
N ALA A 141 -11.17 -8.77 14.13
CA ALA A 141 -10.14 -8.23 15.01
C ALA A 141 -10.72 -7.83 16.38
N LEU A 142 -11.85 -7.12 16.40
CA LEU A 142 -12.53 -6.74 17.64
C LEU A 142 -12.94 -7.96 18.47
N ARG A 143 -13.49 -8.99 17.83
CA ARG A 143 -13.85 -10.24 18.52
C ARG A 143 -12.64 -10.93 19.13
N ARG A 144 -11.48 -10.94 18.46
CA ARG A 144 -10.23 -11.48 19.03
C ARG A 144 -9.76 -10.72 20.26
N GLN A 145 -10.08 -9.44 20.35
CA GLN A 145 -9.83 -8.63 21.55
C GLN A 145 -10.92 -8.79 22.63
N GLY A 146 -11.86 -9.73 22.46
CA GLY A 146 -12.92 -10.00 23.44
C GLY A 146 -14.11 -9.03 23.37
N LEU A 147 -14.20 -8.21 22.30
CA LEU A 147 -15.32 -7.29 22.13
C LEU A 147 -16.47 -7.95 21.37
N VAL A 148 -17.68 -7.78 21.86
CA VAL A 148 -18.90 -8.22 21.18
C VAL A 148 -19.29 -7.15 20.15
N VAL A 149 -19.25 -7.53 18.88
CA VAL A 149 -19.67 -6.66 17.78
C VAL A 149 -21.01 -7.17 17.28
N ILE A 150 -22.03 -6.37 17.44
CA ILE A 150 -23.38 -6.62 16.97
C ILE A 150 -23.51 -6.26 15.49
#